data_3cc9ef2bc6dc6f5a17be81b70c9415a6
#
_entry.id   3cc9ef2bc6dc6f5a17be81b70c9415a6
#
_cell.length_a   1.000
_cell.length_b   1.000
_cell.length_c   1.000
_cell.angle_alpha   90.00
_cell.angle_beta   90.00
_cell.angle_gamma   90.00
#
_symmetry.space_group_name_H-M   'P 1'
#
loop_
_entity.id
_entity.type
_entity.pdbx_description
1 polymer ?
#
loop_
_entity_poly.entity_id
_entity_poly.type
_entity_poly.pdbx_seq_one_letter_code
_entity_poly.pdbx_strand_id
1 'polypeptide(L)'
;MLFRSPEVGICAGNIEIIDSNGRVMPGKEQRKRDLPFRRLDFDDLFLDRKPGPMAPTLMFRREGLEKVGGFDPDIRLEDVYIELAVTKAGYVIDILGEVLAQYRKHPTNTYKNARFMVDNVFKTYSQFSDHPDYEQVIMRFRNSMFLKCSNRDKVLARELLSGLPLKYWNEKTFRGIARLFFS
;
A
#
# COMPACT_ATOMS: atom_id res chain seq x y z
N MET A 1 12.50 -18.54 -10.79
CA MET A 1 11.18 -18.59 -10.11
C MET A 1 10.05 -18.31 -11.07
N LEU A 2 9.88 -17.10 -11.59
CA LEU A 2 8.75 -16.73 -12.46
C LEU A 2 8.50 -17.73 -13.61
N PHE A 3 9.55 -18.20 -14.28
CA PHE A 3 9.40 -19.09 -15.44
C PHE A 3 9.03 -20.54 -15.10
N ARG A 4 9.27 -20.98 -13.84
CA ARG A 4 9.01 -22.36 -13.41
C ARG A 4 7.66 -22.56 -12.72
N SER A 5 7.00 -21.48 -12.33
CA SER A 5 5.75 -21.47 -11.58
C SER A 5 4.74 -20.64 -12.33
N PRO A 6 3.90 -21.22 -13.19
CA PRO A 6 2.97 -20.46 -14.05
C PRO A 6 1.94 -19.65 -13.27
N GLU A 7 1.64 -20.03 -12.04
CA GLU A 7 0.76 -19.32 -11.14
C GLU A 7 1.35 -18.00 -10.61
N VAL A 8 2.70 -17.83 -10.70
CA VAL A 8 3.36 -16.60 -10.22
C VAL A 8 3.29 -15.51 -11.30
N GLY A 9 2.53 -14.48 -11.05
CA GLY A 9 2.41 -13.30 -11.93
C GLY A 9 3.43 -12.21 -11.65
N ILE A 10 3.86 -12.09 -10.38
CA ILE A 10 4.83 -11.09 -9.94
C ILE A 10 5.86 -11.73 -9.03
N CYS A 11 7.13 -11.39 -9.24
CA CYS A 11 8.21 -11.66 -8.30
C CYS A 11 8.75 -10.34 -7.75
N ALA A 12 9.11 -10.34 -6.47
CA ALA A 12 9.71 -9.19 -5.79
C ALA A 12 10.74 -9.64 -4.76
N GLY A 13 11.39 -8.70 -4.09
CA GLY A 13 12.27 -8.96 -2.97
C GLY A 13 12.19 -7.88 -1.91
N ASN A 14 13.01 -8.01 -0.89
CA ASN A 14 13.15 -7.00 0.14
C ASN A 14 13.95 -5.79 -0.37
N ILE A 15 13.91 -4.71 0.39
CA ILE A 15 14.68 -3.49 0.13
C ILE A 15 15.55 -3.11 1.32
N GLU A 16 16.65 -2.43 1.03
CA GLU A 16 17.44 -1.70 2.01
C GLU A 16 17.08 -0.22 1.99
N ILE A 17 16.82 0.38 3.15
CA ILE A 17 16.46 1.80 3.23
C ILE A 17 17.73 2.63 3.36
N ILE A 18 17.90 3.63 2.48
CA ILE A 18 19.02 4.56 2.50
C ILE A 18 18.54 6.01 2.66
N ASP A 19 19.39 6.87 3.21
CA ASP A 19 19.16 8.32 3.30
C ASP A 19 19.45 9.04 1.97
N SER A 20 19.32 10.36 1.95
CA SER A 20 19.64 11.20 0.79
C SER A 20 21.10 11.09 0.33
N ASN A 21 22.02 10.72 1.23
CA ASN A 21 23.45 10.59 0.97
C ASN A 21 23.87 9.15 0.61
N GLY A 22 22.92 8.22 0.52
CA GLY A 22 23.18 6.81 0.23
C GLY A 22 23.61 5.98 1.44
N ARG A 23 23.54 6.51 2.66
CA ARG A 23 23.87 5.75 3.86
C ARG A 23 22.69 4.89 4.30
N VAL A 24 22.98 3.63 4.63
CA VAL A 24 21.97 2.72 5.14
C VAL A 24 21.36 3.26 6.43
N MET A 25 20.05 3.24 6.51
CA MET A 25 19.27 3.69 7.67
C MET A 25 18.85 2.48 8.51
N PRO A 26 19.67 2.03 9.47
CA PRO A 26 19.30 0.94 10.36
C PRO A 26 18.16 1.36 11.28
N GLY A 27 17.31 0.43 11.69
CA GLY A 27 16.30 0.72 12.67
C GLY A 27 14.97 -0.01 12.47
N LYS A 28 13.91 0.50 13.13
CA LYS A 28 12.58 -0.16 13.15
C LYS A 28 11.98 -0.32 11.75
N GLU A 29 12.20 0.65 10.86
CA GLU A 29 11.65 0.61 9.50
C GLU A 29 12.36 -0.43 8.63
N GLN A 30 13.69 -0.54 8.74
CA GLN A 30 14.45 -1.60 8.06
C GLN A 30 14.02 -2.98 8.54
N ARG A 31 13.94 -3.19 9.87
CA ARG A 31 13.48 -4.47 10.43
C ARG A 31 12.10 -4.92 9.96
N LYS A 32 11.22 -3.98 9.61
CA LYS A 32 9.91 -4.28 9.02
C LYS A 32 10.01 -4.74 7.56
N ARG A 33 11.16 -4.59 6.92
CA ARG A 33 11.44 -4.96 5.53
C ARG A 33 12.30 -6.20 5.41
N ASP A 34 13.00 -6.58 6.47
CA ASP A 34 13.77 -7.83 6.54
C ASP A 34 12.82 -9.00 6.84
N LEU A 35 12.12 -9.44 5.82
CA LEU A 35 11.12 -10.48 5.94
C LEU A 35 11.56 -11.72 5.16
N PRO A 36 11.24 -12.93 5.63
CA PRO A 36 11.51 -14.16 4.88
C PRO A 36 10.68 -14.22 3.59
N PHE A 37 10.93 -15.25 2.79
CA PHE A 37 10.07 -15.56 1.63
C PHE A 37 8.60 -15.57 2.05
N ARG A 38 7.75 -14.97 1.21
CA ARG A 38 6.30 -14.99 1.38
C ARG A 38 5.58 -14.98 0.05
N ARG A 39 4.50 -15.72 -0.02
CA ARG A 39 3.59 -15.75 -1.15
C ARG A 39 2.29 -15.03 -0.77
N LEU A 40 1.80 -14.18 -1.66
CA LEU A 40 0.59 -13.39 -1.46
C LEU A 40 -0.40 -13.64 -2.60
N ASP A 41 -1.64 -13.84 -2.23
CA ASP A 41 -2.78 -13.79 -3.13
C ASP A 41 -3.48 -12.41 -3.09
N PHE A 42 -4.61 -12.30 -3.77
CA PHE A 42 -5.39 -11.06 -3.81
C PHE A 42 -5.85 -10.60 -2.43
N ASP A 43 -6.38 -11.51 -1.62
CA ASP A 43 -6.89 -11.19 -0.29
C ASP A 43 -5.77 -10.81 0.69
N ASP A 44 -4.61 -11.43 0.58
CA ASP A 44 -3.44 -11.07 1.39
C ASP A 44 -3.05 -9.59 1.18
N LEU A 45 -3.11 -9.12 -0.07
CA LEU A 45 -2.81 -7.72 -0.44
C LEU A 45 -3.98 -6.78 -0.11
N PHE A 46 -5.17 -7.11 -0.59
CA PHE A 46 -6.34 -6.24 -0.49
C PHE A 46 -6.73 -6.00 0.97
N LEU A 47 -6.66 -7.04 1.80
CA LEU A 47 -6.98 -6.97 3.22
C LEU A 47 -5.79 -6.57 4.12
N ASP A 48 -4.58 -6.36 3.53
CA ASP A 48 -3.35 -6.05 4.25
C ASP A 48 -3.03 -7.10 5.33
N ARG A 49 -3.19 -8.39 4.98
CA ARG A 49 -2.91 -9.53 5.88
C ARG A 49 -1.42 -9.79 6.02
N LYS A 50 -0.67 -9.56 4.95
CA LYS A 50 0.78 -9.73 4.89
C LYS A 50 1.43 -8.48 4.28
N PRO A 51 2.67 -8.16 4.64
CA PRO A 51 3.40 -7.07 4.01
C PRO A 51 3.56 -7.29 2.50
N GLY A 52 3.04 -6.34 1.71
CA GLY A 52 3.14 -6.35 0.26
C GLY A 52 4.56 -6.19 -0.28
N PRO A 53 4.75 -6.32 -1.59
CA PRO A 53 6.03 -6.08 -2.24
C PRO A 53 6.40 -4.59 -2.21
N MET A 54 7.61 -4.30 -2.66
CA MET A 54 8.09 -2.93 -2.81
C MET A 54 8.31 -2.64 -4.29
N ALA A 55 7.67 -1.58 -4.79
CA ALA A 55 7.66 -1.19 -6.20
C ALA A 55 9.01 -1.32 -6.93
N PRO A 56 10.17 -0.89 -6.38
CA PRO A 56 11.45 -0.98 -7.10
C PRO A 56 11.98 -2.40 -7.29
N THR A 57 11.33 -3.42 -6.73
CA THR A 57 11.75 -4.83 -6.86
C THR A 57 10.82 -5.67 -7.72
N LEU A 58 9.77 -5.07 -8.28
CA LEU A 58 8.73 -5.80 -9.02
C LEU A 58 9.25 -6.30 -10.37
N MET A 59 9.05 -7.58 -10.62
CA MET A 59 9.25 -8.23 -11.92
C MET A 59 7.95 -8.94 -12.30
N PHE A 60 7.41 -8.62 -13.47
CA PHE A 60 6.11 -9.09 -13.93
C PHE A 60 6.23 -10.22 -14.95
N ARG A 61 5.32 -11.17 -14.87
CA ARG A 61 5.04 -12.09 -15.97
C ARG A 61 4.25 -11.32 -17.04
N ARG A 62 4.73 -11.33 -18.29
CA ARG A 62 4.09 -10.63 -19.41
C ARG A 62 2.62 -11.03 -19.57
N GLU A 63 2.34 -12.33 -19.58
CA GLU A 63 0.97 -12.86 -19.72
C GLU A 63 0.04 -12.39 -18.59
N GLY A 64 0.57 -12.19 -17.38
CA GLY A 64 -0.18 -11.62 -16.26
C GLY A 64 -0.55 -10.16 -16.49
N LEU A 65 0.38 -9.35 -17.01
CA LEU A 65 0.12 -7.96 -17.40
C LEU A 65 -0.88 -7.85 -18.56
N GLU A 66 -0.69 -8.64 -19.61
CA GLU A 66 -1.58 -8.64 -20.78
C GLU A 66 -3.00 -9.05 -20.41
N LYS A 67 -3.16 -10.03 -19.50
CA LYS A 67 -4.46 -10.50 -19.03
C LYS A 67 -5.28 -9.41 -18.33
N VAL A 68 -4.64 -8.46 -17.69
CA VAL A 68 -5.31 -7.36 -16.96
C VAL A 68 -5.31 -6.04 -17.74
N GLY A 69 -4.81 -6.02 -18.97
CA GLY A 69 -4.76 -4.82 -19.81
C GLY A 69 -3.62 -3.86 -19.49
N GLY A 70 -2.65 -4.30 -18.65
CA GLY A 70 -1.49 -3.49 -18.27
C GLY A 70 -1.78 -2.41 -17.23
N PHE A 71 -0.99 -1.35 -17.27
CA PHE A 71 -1.13 -0.21 -16.36
C PHE A 71 -2.24 0.73 -16.84
N ASP A 72 -3.12 1.14 -15.90
CA ASP A 72 -4.16 2.13 -16.16
C ASP A 72 -3.55 3.55 -16.05
N PRO A 73 -3.57 4.36 -17.14
CA PRO A 73 -2.98 5.70 -17.13
C PRO A 73 -3.69 6.68 -16.18
N ASP A 74 -4.92 6.39 -15.78
CA ASP A 74 -5.70 7.21 -14.86
C ASP A 74 -5.43 6.89 -13.40
N ILE A 75 -4.72 5.80 -13.10
CA ILE A 75 -4.38 5.39 -11.74
C ILE A 75 -2.96 5.84 -11.39
N ARG A 76 -2.84 6.70 -10.38
CA ARG A 76 -1.56 7.32 -9.96
C ARG A 76 -0.77 6.47 -8.94
N LEU A 77 -1.38 5.44 -8.36
CA LEU A 77 -0.71 4.40 -7.56
C LEU A 77 -0.67 3.14 -8.42
N GLU A 78 0.10 3.22 -9.49
CA GLU A 78 0.18 2.21 -10.54
C GLU A 78 0.72 0.88 -10.02
N ASP A 79 1.66 0.92 -9.07
CA ASP A 79 2.23 -0.25 -8.41
C ASP A 79 1.17 -1.01 -7.60
N VAL A 80 0.43 -0.32 -6.74
CA VAL A 80 -0.65 -0.93 -5.94
C VAL A 80 -1.77 -1.46 -6.83
N TYR A 81 -2.14 -0.70 -7.88
CA TYR A 81 -3.18 -1.12 -8.82
C TYR A 81 -2.82 -2.42 -9.52
N ILE A 82 -1.62 -2.47 -10.12
CA ILE A 82 -1.22 -3.62 -10.94
C ILE A 82 -1.01 -4.88 -10.10
N GLU A 83 -0.50 -4.75 -8.87
CA GLU A 83 -0.38 -5.85 -7.92
C GLU A 83 -1.76 -6.46 -7.61
N LEU A 84 -2.75 -5.61 -7.30
CA LEU A 84 -4.13 -6.04 -7.04
C LEU A 84 -4.79 -6.63 -8.30
N ALA A 85 -4.63 -6.00 -9.46
CA ALA A 85 -5.24 -6.48 -10.71
C ALA A 85 -4.71 -7.86 -11.11
N VAL A 86 -3.39 -8.04 -11.08
CA VAL A 86 -2.75 -9.32 -11.44
C VAL A 86 -3.15 -10.43 -10.47
N THR A 87 -3.19 -10.14 -9.16
CA THR A 87 -3.61 -11.14 -8.16
C THR A 87 -5.11 -11.44 -8.23
N LYS A 88 -5.96 -10.46 -8.49
CA LYS A 88 -7.40 -10.67 -8.74
C LYS A 88 -7.64 -11.54 -9.99
N ALA A 89 -6.76 -11.47 -10.98
CA ALA A 89 -6.81 -12.32 -12.16
C ALA A 89 -6.38 -13.79 -11.92
N GLY A 90 -6.06 -14.16 -10.66
CA GLY A 90 -5.75 -15.53 -10.22
C GLY A 90 -4.26 -15.84 -10.14
N TYR A 91 -3.38 -14.86 -10.34
CA TYR A 91 -1.94 -15.02 -10.09
C TYR A 91 -1.62 -14.78 -8.62
N VAL A 92 -0.39 -15.16 -8.23
CA VAL A 92 0.17 -14.86 -6.91
C VAL A 92 1.44 -14.01 -7.06
N ILE A 93 1.83 -13.38 -5.95
CA ILE A 93 3.10 -12.67 -5.83
C ILE A 93 4.03 -13.47 -4.94
N ASP A 94 5.22 -13.78 -5.44
CA ASP A 94 6.32 -14.35 -4.65
C ASP A 94 7.30 -13.25 -4.28
N ILE A 95 7.53 -13.05 -2.99
CA ILE A 95 8.48 -12.06 -2.47
C ILE A 95 9.62 -12.80 -1.79
N LEU A 96 10.83 -12.63 -2.35
CA LEU A 96 12.05 -13.22 -1.84
C LEU A 96 12.50 -12.57 -0.54
N GLY A 97 13.21 -13.31 0.30
CA GLY A 97 13.84 -12.78 1.52
C GLY A 97 15.07 -11.90 1.25
N GLU A 98 15.61 -11.97 0.05
CA GLU A 98 16.81 -11.24 -0.35
C GLU A 98 16.52 -9.77 -0.63
N VAL A 99 17.48 -8.90 -0.30
CA VAL A 99 17.46 -7.47 -0.65
C VAL A 99 17.83 -7.32 -2.12
N LEU A 100 16.90 -6.81 -2.92
CA LEU A 100 17.06 -6.63 -4.37
C LEU A 100 17.22 -5.17 -4.81
N ALA A 101 16.87 -4.20 -3.94
CA ALA A 101 16.96 -2.78 -4.28
C ALA A 101 17.23 -1.92 -3.05
N GLN A 102 17.75 -0.73 -3.28
CA GLN A 102 17.88 0.31 -2.27
C GLN A 102 16.76 1.35 -2.44
N TYR A 103 16.05 1.64 -1.36
CA TYR A 103 14.99 2.63 -1.34
C TYR A 103 15.45 3.91 -0.66
N ARG A 104 15.61 4.99 -1.45
CA ARG A 104 16.08 6.28 -0.93
C ARG A 104 14.96 7.08 -0.28
N LYS A 105 15.16 7.48 0.97
CA LYS A 105 14.26 8.39 1.69
C LYS A 105 14.73 9.83 1.56
N HIS A 106 13.84 10.70 1.09
CA HIS A 106 14.05 12.12 1.00
C HIS A 106 12.76 12.91 1.36
N PRO A 107 12.85 14.25 1.61
CA PRO A 107 11.69 15.04 2.03
C PRO A 107 10.52 15.05 1.04
N THR A 108 10.77 14.89 -0.26
CA THR A 108 9.79 14.98 -1.34
C THR A 108 9.25 13.63 -1.82
N ASN A 109 9.46 12.53 -1.08
CA ASN A 109 8.83 11.25 -1.43
C ASN A 109 7.30 11.39 -1.50
N THR A 110 6.68 10.87 -2.55
CA THR A 110 5.24 10.99 -2.86
C THR A 110 4.33 10.56 -1.71
N TYR A 111 4.67 9.49 -1.00
CA TYR A 111 3.88 8.99 0.15
C TYR A 111 3.75 9.97 1.32
N LYS A 112 4.54 11.07 1.33
CA LYS A 112 4.44 12.13 2.35
C LYS A 112 3.32 13.12 2.07
N ASN A 113 2.84 13.20 0.84
CA ASN A 113 1.68 14.02 0.48
C ASN A 113 0.40 13.28 0.89
N ALA A 114 -0.19 13.70 2.01
CA ALA A 114 -1.36 13.02 2.59
C ALA A 114 -2.60 13.13 1.68
N ARG A 115 -2.87 14.30 1.08
CA ARG A 115 -3.99 14.51 0.14
C ARG A 115 -3.86 13.58 -1.06
N PHE A 116 -2.68 13.61 -1.71
CA PHE A 116 -2.41 12.73 -2.84
C PHE A 116 -2.65 11.26 -2.50
N MET A 117 -2.16 10.80 -1.34
CA MET A 117 -2.34 9.41 -0.90
C MET A 117 -3.80 9.06 -0.64
N VAL A 118 -4.57 9.96 -0.01
CA VAL A 118 -5.99 9.73 0.26
C VAL A 118 -6.78 9.59 -1.04
N ASP A 119 -6.64 10.56 -1.95
CA ASP A 119 -7.40 10.60 -3.20
C ASP A 119 -7.08 9.40 -4.09
N ASN A 120 -5.78 9.06 -4.20
CA ASN A 120 -5.36 7.99 -5.10
C ASN A 120 -5.56 6.59 -4.51
N VAL A 121 -5.44 6.38 -3.20
CA VAL A 121 -5.82 5.10 -2.58
C VAL A 121 -7.31 4.84 -2.77
N PHE A 122 -8.17 5.82 -2.53
CA PHE A 122 -9.61 5.65 -2.77
C PHE A 122 -9.91 5.32 -4.23
N LYS A 123 -9.28 6.03 -5.18
CA LYS A 123 -9.44 5.77 -6.62
C LYS A 123 -8.95 4.38 -7.02
N THR A 124 -7.79 3.97 -6.53
CA THR A 124 -7.22 2.64 -6.83
C THR A 124 -8.10 1.53 -6.27
N TYR A 125 -8.47 1.61 -4.99
CA TYR A 125 -9.28 0.57 -4.36
C TYR A 125 -10.72 0.53 -4.90
N SER A 126 -11.28 1.63 -5.40
CA SER A 126 -12.61 1.64 -6.03
C SER A 126 -12.71 0.73 -7.27
N GLN A 127 -11.59 0.43 -7.91
CA GLN A 127 -11.53 -0.55 -9.01
C GLN A 127 -11.82 -2.00 -8.57
N PHE A 128 -11.83 -2.22 -7.25
CA PHE A 128 -12.05 -3.52 -6.60
C PHE A 128 -13.24 -3.48 -5.64
N SER A 129 -14.21 -2.59 -5.90
CA SER A 129 -15.38 -2.36 -5.04
C SER A 129 -16.37 -3.53 -4.97
N ASP A 130 -16.23 -4.51 -5.85
CA ASP A 130 -16.96 -5.78 -5.85
C ASP A 130 -16.49 -6.76 -4.74
N HIS A 131 -15.38 -6.48 -4.05
CA HIS A 131 -14.94 -7.30 -2.93
C HIS A 131 -15.86 -7.13 -1.71
N PRO A 132 -16.28 -8.23 -1.04
CA PRO A 132 -17.22 -8.16 0.09
C PRO A 132 -16.73 -7.28 1.25
N ASP A 133 -15.42 -7.25 1.50
CA ASP A 133 -14.81 -6.45 2.56
C ASP A 133 -14.36 -5.06 2.12
N TYR A 134 -14.73 -4.60 0.90
CA TYR A 134 -14.29 -3.31 0.35
C TYR A 134 -14.56 -2.14 1.32
N GLU A 135 -15.79 -2.05 1.84
CA GLU A 135 -16.15 -0.96 2.76
C GLU A 135 -15.27 -0.97 4.02
N GLN A 136 -15.02 -2.16 4.57
CA GLN A 136 -14.17 -2.31 5.77
C GLN A 136 -12.73 -1.86 5.50
N VAL A 137 -12.15 -2.23 4.36
CA VAL A 137 -10.79 -1.85 3.96
C VAL A 137 -10.69 -0.33 3.83
N ILE A 138 -11.63 0.29 3.12
CA ILE A 138 -11.67 1.75 2.92
C ILE A 138 -11.82 2.49 4.25
N MET A 139 -12.70 2.03 5.15
CA MET A 139 -12.89 2.67 6.44
C MET A 139 -11.69 2.50 7.38
N ARG A 140 -11.00 1.37 7.32
CA ARG A 140 -9.72 1.14 8.03
C ARG A 140 -8.63 2.12 7.55
N PHE A 141 -8.50 2.29 6.24
CA PHE A 141 -7.57 3.26 5.65
C PHE A 141 -7.94 4.69 6.05
N ARG A 142 -9.22 5.08 5.93
CA ARG A 142 -9.76 6.39 6.32
C ARG A 142 -9.44 6.72 7.78
N ASN A 143 -9.67 5.80 8.71
CA ASN A 143 -9.31 5.95 10.13
C ASN A 143 -7.81 6.20 10.34
N SER A 144 -6.98 5.47 9.62
CA SER A 144 -5.52 5.59 9.73
C SER A 144 -5.04 6.95 9.21
N MET A 145 -5.60 7.43 8.09
CA MET A 145 -5.27 8.72 7.52
C MET A 145 -5.84 9.88 8.36
N PHE A 146 -7.06 9.73 8.90
CA PHE A 146 -7.62 10.70 9.84
C PHE A 146 -6.67 10.93 11.03
N LEU A 147 -6.24 9.88 11.72
CA LEU A 147 -5.29 10.00 12.83
C LEU A 147 -3.95 10.65 12.41
N LYS A 148 -3.46 10.32 11.21
CA LYS A 148 -2.20 10.88 10.68
C LYS A 148 -2.32 12.38 10.39
N CYS A 149 -3.47 12.82 9.88
CA CYS A 149 -3.71 14.20 9.45
C CYS A 149 -4.16 15.12 10.60
N SER A 150 -4.69 14.60 11.70
CA SER A 150 -5.34 15.37 12.79
C SER A 150 -4.52 16.56 13.32
N ASN A 151 -3.18 16.46 13.35
CA ASN A 151 -2.31 17.55 13.78
C ASN A 151 -1.61 18.30 12.64
N ARG A 152 -1.66 17.76 11.41
CA ARG A 152 -0.82 18.24 10.30
C ARG A 152 -1.63 18.95 9.23
N ASP A 153 -2.85 18.48 8.99
CA ASP A 153 -3.77 18.99 7.98
C ASP A 153 -5.19 18.86 8.55
N LYS A 154 -5.60 19.89 9.30
CA LYS A 154 -6.91 19.91 9.99
C LYS A 154 -8.08 19.93 9.00
N VAL A 155 -7.90 20.45 7.79
CA VAL A 155 -8.94 20.46 6.75
C VAL A 155 -9.18 19.05 6.25
N LEU A 156 -8.15 18.37 5.79
CA LEU A 156 -8.22 16.97 5.35
C LEU A 156 -8.72 16.06 6.47
N ALA A 157 -8.29 16.29 7.71
CA ALA A 157 -8.76 15.51 8.86
C ALA A 157 -10.28 15.64 9.06
N ARG A 158 -10.86 16.84 8.96
CA ARG A 158 -12.32 17.03 9.06
C ARG A 158 -13.08 16.34 7.93
N GLU A 159 -12.58 16.42 6.70
CA GLU A 159 -13.16 15.71 5.55
C GLU A 159 -13.13 14.18 5.75
N LEU A 160 -12.02 13.64 6.26
CA LEU A 160 -11.91 12.23 6.57
C LEU A 160 -12.85 11.79 7.67
N LEU A 161 -13.00 12.61 8.73
CA LEU A 161 -13.91 12.31 9.84
C LEU A 161 -15.36 12.37 9.40
N SER A 162 -15.79 13.38 8.62
CA SER A 162 -17.16 13.51 8.13
C SER A 162 -17.62 12.32 7.27
N GLY A 163 -16.69 11.70 6.54
CA GLY A 163 -16.96 10.51 5.74
C GLY A 163 -16.76 9.19 6.50
N LEU A 164 -16.64 9.20 7.84
CA LEU A 164 -16.43 8.02 8.67
C LEU A 164 -17.67 7.69 9.51
N PRO A 165 -18.51 6.73 9.11
CA PRO A 165 -19.69 6.32 9.87
C PRO A 165 -19.33 5.84 11.29
N LEU A 166 -20.20 6.10 12.28
CA LEU A 166 -19.97 5.74 13.68
C LEU A 166 -19.65 4.25 13.89
N LYS A 167 -20.27 3.36 13.10
CA LYS A 167 -20.03 1.90 13.18
C LYS A 167 -18.57 1.50 12.92
N TYR A 168 -17.78 2.39 12.27
CA TYR A 168 -16.34 2.17 11.99
C TYR A 168 -15.41 2.94 12.94
N TRP A 169 -15.94 3.64 13.91
CA TRP A 169 -15.11 4.34 14.89
C TRP A 169 -14.34 3.34 15.74
N ASN A 170 -13.08 3.65 15.99
CA ASN A 170 -12.18 2.83 16.78
C ASN A 170 -11.18 3.71 17.56
N GLU A 171 -10.22 3.10 18.24
CA GLU A 171 -9.19 3.82 19.01
C GLU A 171 -8.49 4.93 18.19
N LYS A 172 -8.20 4.69 16.89
CA LYS A 172 -7.58 5.70 16.03
C LYS A 172 -8.49 6.92 15.84
N THR A 173 -9.82 6.70 15.73
CA THR A 173 -10.80 7.78 15.61
C THR A 173 -10.77 8.66 16.86
N PHE A 174 -10.88 8.08 18.04
CA PHE A 174 -10.89 8.85 19.29
C PHE A 174 -9.58 9.61 19.52
N ARG A 175 -8.45 8.97 19.26
CA ARG A 175 -7.13 9.63 19.31
C ARG A 175 -7.01 10.77 18.30
N GLY A 176 -7.56 10.59 17.09
CA GLY A 176 -7.60 11.60 16.04
C GLY A 176 -8.46 12.81 16.45
N ILE A 177 -9.64 12.59 17.03
CA ILE A 177 -10.51 13.64 17.56
C ILE A 177 -9.78 14.43 18.66
N ALA A 178 -9.18 13.74 19.62
CA ALA A 178 -8.43 14.40 20.68
C ALA A 178 -7.32 15.31 20.10
N ARG A 179 -6.58 14.85 19.10
CA ARG A 179 -5.54 15.65 18.43
C ARG A 179 -6.12 16.81 17.60
N LEU A 180 -7.27 16.62 16.97
CA LEU A 180 -7.87 17.63 16.10
C LEU A 180 -8.36 18.84 16.89
N PHE A 181 -8.88 18.65 18.10
CA PHE A 181 -9.56 19.67 18.90
C PHE A 181 -8.75 20.16 20.10
N PHE A 182 -7.78 19.38 20.60
CA PHE A 182 -7.06 19.70 21.85
C PHE A 182 -5.55 19.85 21.67
N SER A 183 -5.03 19.88 20.43
CA SER A 183 -3.60 20.12 20.16
C SER A 183 -3.36 21.30 19.25
#